data_39531370c8e0fc64a21928b38566ee1c
#
_entry.id   39531370c8e0fc64a21928b38566ee1c
#
_cell.length_a   1.000
_cell.length_b   1.000
_cell.length_c   1.000
_cell.angle_alpha   90.00
_cell.angle_beta   90.00
_cell.angle_gamma   90.00
#
_symmetry.space_group_name_H-M   'P 1'
#
loop_
_entity.id
_entity.type
_entity.pdbx_description
1 polymer ?
#
loop_
_entity_poly.entity_id
_entity_poly.type
_entity_poly.pdbx_seq_one_letter_code
_entity_poly.pdbx_strand_id
1 'polypeptide(L)'
;LAKWVISTWQAPGANATHKGTFLAKNVTIVNGVLCLTLTQSTVSYGISSKGGEIATIEKFGYGTYEYSVRASSTAATSDAVGTPVSGSITGCFNYLTASATEIDIEVEGNERNRTTQLTTWINEAKPNEHTDVSPAGALPHEGFFDYKFVWTPGKIQFYRNGVLIGTHTKVVPTEPAPFMFNHWGTNSINWGGLATPDVIRYMWVKNFRFTPL
;
A
#
# COMPACT_ATOMS: atom_id res chain seq x y z
N LEU A 1 9.53 -10.00 -13.00
CA LEU A 1 8.60 -10.46 -11.94
C LEU A 1 8.81 -11.94 -11.51
N ALA A 2 9.93 -12.59 -11.88
CA ALA A 2 10.16 -14.02 -11.60
C ALA A 2 10.11 -14.41 -10.09
N LYS A 3 10.27 -13.44 -9.17
CA LYS A 3 10.19 -13.65 -7.71
C LYS A 3 8.88 -13.14 -7.10
N TRP A 4 7.89 -12.81 -7.92
CA TRP A 4 6.63 -12.22 -7.50
C TRP A 4 5.43 -12.98 -8.05
N VAL A 5 4.36 -13.01 -7.30
CA VAL A 5 3.04 -13.51 -7.70
C VAL A 5 2.13 -12.30 -7.90
N ILE A 6 1.33 -12.33 -8.98
CA ILE A 6 0.30 -11.32 -9.23
C ILE A 6 -1.02 -11.83 -8.66
N SER A 7 -1.66 -11.02 -7.85
CA SER A 7 -2.94 -11.34 -7.22
C SER A 7 -4.12 -11.17 -8.17
N THR A 8 -5.11 -12.06 -8.06
CA THR A 8 -6.35 -12.02 -8.88
C THR A 8 -7.60 -12.27 -8.05
N TRP A 9 -7.53 -12.07 -6.73
CA TRP A 9 -8.65 -12.27 -5.80
C TRP A 9 -9.38 -10.96 -5.46
N GLN A 10 -10.39 -11.07 -4.58
CA GLN A 10 -11.15 -9.94 -4.09
C GLN A 10 -10.26 -9.00 -3.27
N ALA A 11 -10.27 -7.72 -3.62
CA ALA A 11 -9.56 -6.70 -2.86
C ALA A 11 -10.26 -6.38 -1.53
N PRO A 12 -9.55 -5.82 -0.54
CA PRO A 12 -10.12 -5.37 0.73
C PRO A 12 -11.26 -4.36 0.58
N GLY A 13 -11.97 -4.05 1.68
CA GLY A 13 -12.98 -3.00 1.74
C GLY A 13 -14.31 -3.32 1.05
N ALA A 14 -14.59 -4.60 0.73
CA ALA A 14 -15.86 -5.00 0.14
C ALA A 14 -17.01 -4.85 1.15
N ASN A 15 -18.14 -4.30 0.67
CA ASN A 15 -19.39 -4.16 1.42
C ASN A 15 -20.61 -4.25 0.48
N ALA A 16 -21.80 -3.94 0.97
CA ALA A 16 -23.03 -4.02 0.17
C ALA A 16 -23.03 -3.10 -1.06
N THR A 17 -22.33 -1.96 -1.01
CA THR A 17 -22.29 -0.93 -2.06
C THR A 17 -20.92 -0.73 -2.70
N HIS A 18 -19.93 -1.51 -2.32
CA HIS A 18 -18.58 -1.47 -2.89
C HIS A 18 -17.98 -2.87 -2.99
N LYS A 19 -17.42 -3.21 -4.14
CA LYS A 19 -16.63 -4.43 -4.34
C LYS A 19 -15.35 -4.12 -5.10
N GLY A 20 -14.24 -4.68 -4.63
CA GLY A 20 -12.93 -4.58 -5.25
C GLY A 20 -12.42 -5.93 -5.74
N THR A 21 -11.59 -5.90 -6.79
CA THR A 21 -10.90 -7.09 -7.32
C THR A 21 -9.52 -6.69 -7.82
N PHE A 22 -8.51 -7.49 -7.53
CA PHE A 22 -7.20 -7.36 -8.16
C PHE A 22 -7.21 -8.07 -9.52
N LEU A 23 -6.63 -7.43 -10.52
CA LEU A 23 -6.55 -7.94 -11.89
C LEU A 23 -5.10 -7.97 -12.37
N ALA A 24 -4.69 -9.08 -12.96
CA ALA A 24 -3.33 -9.24 -13.49
C ALA A 24 -2.97 -8.16 -14.52
N LYS A 25 -3.91 -7.73 -15.35
CA LYS A 25 -3.71 -6.66 -16.35
C LYS A 25 -3.42 -5.28 -15.74
N ASN A 26 -3.73 -5.08 -14.45
CA ASN A 26 -3.47 -3.84 -13.72
C ASN A 26 -2.08 -3.81 -13.10
N VAL A 27 -1.27 -4.84 -13.32
CA VAL A 27 0.13 -4.96 -12.90
C VAL A 27 1.01 -4.94 -14.15
N THR A 28 1.76 -3.87 -14.37
CA THR A 28 2.60 -3.69 -15.56
C THR A 28 3.98 -3.18 -15.19
N ILE A 29 4.96 -3.44 -16.05
CA ILE A 29 6.29 -2.82 -15.98
C ILE A 29 6.41 -1.85 -17.17
N VAL A 30 6.65 -0.60 -16.89
CA VAL A 30 6.81 0.46 -17.89
C VAL A 30 8.18 1.10 -17.69
N ASN A 31 9.07 0.98 -18.68
CA ASN A 31 10.44 1.49 -18.61
C ASN A 31 11.21 1.04 -17.34
N GLY A 32 11.03 -0.21 -16.93
CA GLY A 32 11.68 -0.78 -15.75
C GLY A 32 11.03 -0.42 -14.40
N VAL A 33 9.97 0.37 -14.40
CA VAL A 33 9.23 0.78 -13.19
C VAL A 33 7.91 0.00 -13.11
N LEU A 34 7.61 -0.58 -11.96
CA LEU A 34 6.33 -1.25 -11.72
C LEU A 34 5.22 -0.21 -11.63
N CYS A 35 4.13 -0.46 -12.34
CA CYS A 35 2.91 0.32 -12.30
C CYS A 35 1.73 -0.56 -11.88
N LEU A 36 1.04 -0.17 -10.82
CA LEU A 36 -0.23 -0.74 -10.40
C LEU A 36 -1.34 0.26 -10.71
N THR A 37 -2.29 -0.12 -11.59
CA THR A 37 -3.41 0.76 -11.95
C THR A 37 -4.65 0.46 -11.13
N LEU A 38 -5.44 1.50 -10.87
CA LEU A 38 -6.76 1.40 -10.23
C LEU A 38 -7.80 2.14 -11.08
N THR A 39 -8.92 1.49 -11.31
CA THR A 39 -10.13 2.10 -11.89
C THR A 39 -11.33 1.83 -11.00
N GLN A 40 -12.26 2.76 -10.98
CA GLN A 40 -13.57 2.61 -10.32
C GLN A 40 -14.67 2.96 -11.32
N SER A 41 -15.79 2.26 -11.21
CA SER A 41 -16.97 2.51 -12.03
C SER A 41 -18.25 2.37 -11.21
N THR A 42 -19.27 3.15 -11.56
CA THR A 42 -20.62 2.99 -11.03
C THR A 42 -21.27 1.77 -11.67
N VAL A 43 -21.87 0.93 -10.85
CA VAL A 43 -22.57 -0.31 -11.25
C VAL A 43 -23.88 -0.42 -10.48
N SER A 44 -24.71 -1.41 -10.81
CA SER A 44 -26.06 -1.55 -10.23
C SER A 44 -26.10 -1.68 -8.70
N TYR A 45 -25.05 -2.22 -8.07
CA TYR A 45 -24.96 -2.32 -6.61
C TYR A 45 -24.20 -1.13 -5.95
N GLY A 46 -23.67 -0.18 -6.73
CA GLY A 46 -22.87 0.95 -6.23
C GLY A 46 -21.56 1.11 -6.97
N ILE A 47 -20.43 0.77 -6.36
CA ILE A 47 -19.08 0.95 -6.91
C ILE A 47 -18.36 -0.38 -7.12
N SER A 48 -17.76 -0.53 -8.31
CA SER A 48 -16.81 -1.60 -8.62
C SER A 48 -15.41 -1.02 -8.76
N SER A 49 -14.45 -1.53 -7.99
CA SER A 49 -13.03 -1.15 -8.05
C SER A 49 -12.20 -2.28 -8.66
N LYS A 50 -11.27 -1.94 -9.55
CA LYS A 50 -10.33 -2.88 -10.18
C LYS A 50 -8.92 -2.37 -9.97
N GLY A 51 -8.20 -3.00 -9.05
CA GLY A 51 -6.84 -2.65 -8.64
C GLY A 51 -5.79 -3.64 -9.13
N GLY A 52 -4.55 -3.44 -8.67
CA GLY A 52 -3.43 -4.35 -8.90
C GLY A 52 -2.70 -4.67 -7.61
N GLU A 53 -2.20 -5.90 -7.47
CA GLU A 53 -1.40 -6.34 -6.33
C GLU A 53 -0.36 -7.35 -6.77
N ILE A 54 0.84 -7.25 -6.17
CA ILE A 54 1.88 -8.27 -6.25
C ILE A 54 2.41 -8.61 -4.86
N ALA A 55 2.82 -9.86 -4.69
CA ALA A 55 3.43 -10.39 -3.47
C ALA A 55 4.75 -11.10 -3.79
N THR A 56 5.72 -11.06 -2.89
CA THR A 56 6.91 -11.90 -3.03
C THR A 56 6.55 -13.37 -2.84
N ILE A 57 7.19 -14.27 -3.60
CA ILE A 57 7.09 -15.72 -3.39
C ILE A 57 7.78 -16.09 -2.06
N GLU A 58 8.92 -15.48 -1.82
CA GLU A 58 9.70 -15.66 -0.60
C GLU A 58 9.09 -14.88 0.56
N LYS A 59 9.15 -15.47 1.75
CA LYS A 59 8.79 -14.84 3.01
C LYS A 59 10.04 -14.26 3.64
N PHE A 60 9.95 -13.02 4.10
CA PHE A 60 11.03 -12.32 4.78
C PHE A 60 10.67 -12.08 6.26
N GLY A 61 11.66 -12.22 7.13
CA GLY A 61 11.53 -11.98 8.57
C GLY A 61 12.22 -10.70 9.02
N TYR A 62 12.86 -10.74 10.18
CA TYR A 62 13.64 -9.61 10.70
C TYR A 62 14.68 -9.13 9.70
N GLY A 63 14.77 -7.82 9.54
CA GLY A 63 15.65 -7.20 8.58
C GLY A 63 15.24 -5.79 8.21
N THR A 64 15.86 -5.27 7.14
CA THR A 64 15.59 -3.96 6.58
C THR A 64 14.88 -4.12 5.24
N TYR A 65 13.74 -3.46 5.10
CA TYR A 65 12.91 -3.40 3.89
C TYR A 65 13.00 -1.99 3.33
N GLU A 66 13.43 -1.86 2.09
CA GLU A 66 13.62 -0.57 1.42
C GLU A 66 12.95 -0.58 0.06
N TYR A 67 12.21 0.48 -0.25
CA TYR A 67 11.53 0.65 -1.54
C TYR A 67 11.23 2.12 -1.82
N SER A 68 11.04 2.45 -3.11
CA SER A 68 10.70 3.78 -3.55
C SER A 68 9.34 3.75 -4.25
N VAL A 69 8.38 4.51 -3.73
CA VAL A 69 6.98 4.50 -4.19
C VAL A 69 6.47 5.92 -4.41
N ARG A 70 5.76 6.12 -5.52
CA ARG A 70 4.80 7.21 -5.64
C ARG A 70 3.40 6.66 -5.40
N ALA A 71 2.71 7.23 -4.42
CA ALA A 71 1.36 6.81 -4.05
C ALA A 71 0.33 7.10 -5.16
N SER A 72 -0.84 6.49 -5.03
CA SER A 72 -1.98 6.61 -5.92
C SER A 72 -2.21 8.03 -6.42
N SER A 73 -2.12 8.26 -7.72
CA SER A 73 -2.25 9.58 -8.34
C SER A 73 -2.72 9.50 -9.78
N THR A 74 -3.01 10.66 -10.38
CA THR A 74 -3.34 10.79 -11.81
C THR A 74 -2.15 10.66 -12.75
N ALA A 75 -0.91 10.57 -12.25
CA ALA A 75 0.30 10.56 -13.06
C ALA A 75 0.45 9.27 -13.86
N ALA A 76 0.11 9.30 -15.13
CA ALA A 76 0.12 8.16 -16.05
C ALA A 76 1.54 7.69 -16.45
N THR A 77 2.58 8.48 -16.15
CA THR A 77 3.99 8.11 -16.35
C THR A 77 4.78 8.27 -15.05
N SER A 78 5.88 7.54 -14.93
CA SER A 78 6.67 7.50 -13.70
C SER A 78 7.41 8.81 -13.40
N ASP A 79 7.55 9.71 -14.34
CA ASP A 79 8.22 11.01 -14.25
C ASP A 79 7.26 12.21 -14.12
N ALA A 80 5.95 11.99 -14.34
CA ALA A 80 4.96 13.06 -14.20
C ALA A 80 4.68 13.39 -12.72
N VAL A 81 4.27 14.64 -12.45
CA VAL A 81 3.74 15.02 -11.14
C VAL A 81 2.32 14.51 -11.01
N GLY A 82 2.02 13.85 -9.88
CA GLY A 82 0.71 13.28 -9.62
C GLY A 82 -0.18 14.19 -8.76
N THR A 83 -1.49 14.02 -8.93
CA THR A 83 -2.51 14.61 -8.06
C THR A 83 -3.25 13.48 -7.33
N PRO A 84 -3.44 13.56 -6.00
CA PRO A 84 -4.20 12.57 -5.25
C PRO A 84 -5.65 12.52 -5.71
N VAL A 85 -6.26 11.33 -5.67
CA VAL A 85 -7.66 11.12 -6.04
C VAL A 85 -8.34 10.28 -4.97
N SER A 86 -9.44 10.78 -4.43
CA SER A 86 -10.25 10.10 -3.41
C SER A 86 -10.70 8.70 -3.84
N GLY A 87 -10.86 7.80 -2.89
CA GLY A 87 -11.32 6.44 -3.11
C GLY A 87 -10.21 5.45 -3.45
N SER A 88 -8.99 5.66 -2.94
CA SER A 88 -7.86 4.76 -3.18
C SER A 88 -6.96 4.60 -1.97
N ILE A 89 -6.29 3.44 -1.91
CA ILE A 89 -5.22 3.13 -0.96
C ILE A 89 -4.00 2.63 -1.73
N THR A 90 -2.84 3.10 -1.34
CA THR A 90 -1.53 2.57 -1.70
C THR A 90 -1.01 1.78 -0.53
N GLY A 91 -0.88 0.47 -0.64
CA GLY A 91 -0.36 -0.40 0.42
C GLY A 91 1.04 -0.94 0.08
N CYS A 92 1.93 -0.89 1.08
CA CYS A 92 3.28 -1.45 1.05
C CYS A 92 3.49 -2.18 2.38
N PHE A 93 3.41 -3.51 2.40
CA PHE A 93 3.20 -4.24 3.63
C PHE A 93 3.74 -5.67 3.59
N ASN A 94 3.93 -6.24 4.78
CA ASN A 94 4.07 -7.68 4.97
C ASN A 94 2.75 -8.24 5.47
N TYR A 95 2.29 -9.36 4.91
CA TYR A 95 1.09 -10.04 5.41
C TYR A 95 1.26 -11.55 5.41
N LEU A 96 0.98 -12.19 6.54
CA LEU A 96 0.95 -13.63 6.68
C LEU A 96 -0.48 -14.12 6.90
N THR A 97 -1.09 -14.67 5.87
CA THR A 97 -2.48 -15.15 5.90
C THR A 97 -2.74 -16.20 7.00
N ALA A 98 -1.75 -17.06 7.29
CA ALA A 98 -1.92 -18.15 8.25
C ALA A 98 -2.13 -17.69 9.70
N SER A 99 -1.55 -16.55 10.08
CA SER A 99 -1.68 -15.95 11.41
C SER A 99 -2.32 -14.58 11.40
N ALA A 100 -2.71 -14.07 10.21
CA ALA A 100 -3.29 -12.73 10.03
C ALA A 100 -2.46 -11.65 10.76
N THR A 101 -1.12 -11.72 10.58
CA THR A 101 -0.16 -10.74 11.11
C THR A 101 0.33 -9.83 10.00
N GLU A 102 0.54 -8.54 10.31
CA GLU A 102 0.79 -7.52 9.29
C GLU A 102 1.69 -6.39 9.79
N ILE A 103 2.48 -5.82 8.88
CA ILE A 103 3.28 -4.60 9.08
C ILE A 103 3.02 -3.71 7.87
N ASP A 104 2.37 -2.55 8.09
CA ASP A 104 1.88 -1.70 7.02
C ASP A 104 2.56 -0.35 6.94
N ILE A 105 2.77 0.10 5.72
CA ILE A 105 2.86 1.51 5.35
C ILE A 105 1.80 1.74 4.27
N GLU A 106 0.76 2.48 4.61
CA GLU A 106 -0.34 2.78 3.68
C GLU A 106 -0.48 4.29 3.45
N VAL A 107 -0.89 4.69 2.24
CA VAL A 107 -1.17 6.08 1.90
C VAL A 107 -2.57 6.18 1.33
N GLU A 108 -3.40 7.00 1.99
CA GLU A 108 -4.76 7.28 1.55
C GLU A 108 -4.79 8.23 0.36
N GLY A 109 -5.70 7.99 -0.59
CA GLY A 109 -5.89 8.82 -1.78
C GLY A 109 -6.71 10.09 -1.55
N ASN A 110 -7.38 10.22 -0.39
CA ASN A 110 -8.19 11.41 -0.12
C ASN A 110 -7.31 12.62 0.26
N GLU A 111 -7.72 13.81 -0.19
CA GLU A 111 -7.00 15.04 0.14
C GLU A 111 -7.09 15.42 1.63
N ARG A 112 -8.10 14.90 2.34
CA ARG A 112 -8.39 15.28 3.71
C ARG A 112 -7.36 14.75 4.69
N ASN A 113 -6.87 13.53 4.47
CA ASN A 113 -6.01 12.86 5.44
C ASN A 113 -4.57 12.71 4.96
N ARG A 114 -4.20 13.01 3.74
CA ARG A 114 -2.81 13.03 3.17
C ARG A 114 -1.72 12.38 4.04
N THR A 115 -2.16 11.47 4.95
CA THR A 115 -1.33 10.82 5.94
C THR A 115 -0.76 9.52 5.39
N THR A 116 0.44 9.21 5.82
CA THR A 116 0.98 7.86 5.75
C THR A 116 0.57 7.15 7.04
N GLN A 117 -0.14 6.06 6.89
CA GLN A 117 -0.58 5.20 7.98
C GLN A 117 0.50 4.14 8.24
N LEU A 118 0.98 4.05 9.47
CA LEU A 118 1.85 2.98 9.93
C LEU A 118 1.03 2.09 10.85
N THR A 119 0.86 0.82 10.51
CA THR A 119 0.06 -0.09 11.32
C THR A 119 0.78 -1.43 11.50
N THR A 120 0.63 -2.02 12.67
CA THR A 120 1.09 -3.39 12.92
C THR A 120 -0.02 -4.19 13.60
N TRP A 121 -0.19 -5.44 13.15
CA TRP A 121 -1.22 -6.34 13.61
C TRP A 121 -0.63 -7.69 14.01
N ILE A 122 -1.23 -8.30 15.03
CA ILE A 122 -1.04 -9.71 15.36
C ILE A 122 -2.42 -10.37 15.42
N ASN A 123 -2.65 -11.38 14.56
CA ASN A 123 -3.92 -12.09 14.40
C ASN A 123 -5.11 -11.18 14.02
N GLU A 124 -4.86 -10.08 13.30
CA GLU A 124 -5.86 -9.03 13.02
C GLU A 124 -6.61 -8.56 14.28
N ALA A 125 -6.05 -8.81 15.45
CA ALA A 125 -6.69 -8.52 16.72
C ALA A 125 -6.45 -7.09 17.16
N LYS A 126 -7.45 -6.50 17.79
CA LYS A 126 -7.27 -5.22 18.49
C LYS A 126 -6.84 -5.47 19.95
N PRO A 127 -6.00 -4.60 20.49
CA PRO A 127 -5.48 -3.38 19.84
C PRO A 127 -4.35 -3.68 18.84
N ASN A 128 -4.40 -3.04 17.68
CA ASN A 128 -3.25 -2.86 16.81
C ASN A 128 -2.34 -1.75 17.37
N GLU A 129 -1.13 -1.62 16.85
CA GLU A 129 -0.31 -0.41 17.05
C GLU A 129 -0.38 0.43 15.78
N HIS A 130 -0.70 1.71 15.92
CA HIS A 130 -0.99 2.59 14.80
C HIS A 130 -0.39 3.99 15.00
N THR A 131 0.13 4.57 13.92
CA THR A 131 0.69 5.93 13.89
C THR A 131 0.29 6.62 12.59
N ASP A 132 -0.38 7.77 12.71
CA ASP A 132 -0.64 8.68 11.59
C ASP A 132 0.54 9.63 11.40
N VAL A 133 1.08 9.68 10.18
CA VAL A 133 2.19 10.56 9.83
C VAL A 133 1.72 11.59 8.80
N SER A 134 1.55 12.82 9.24
CA SER A 134 1.27 13.94 8.34
C SER A 134 2.44 14.20 7.39
N PRO A 135 2.16 14.54 6.11
CA PRO A 135 3.22 14.92 5.20
C PRO A 135 3.86 16.24 5.65
N ALA A 136 5.19 16.26 5.71
CA ALA A 136 5.96 17.49 5.81
C ALA A 136 6.49 17.82 4.41
N GLY A 137 5.96 18.86 3.77
CA GLY A 137 6.35 19.26 2.41
C GLY A 137 5.54 18.56 1.32
N ALA A 138 6.21 18.05 0.28
CA ALA A 138 5.58 17.41 -0.87
C ALA A 138 4.76 16.17 -0.48
N LEU A 139 3.68 15.92 -1.22
CA LEU A 139 2.81 14.77 -0.98
C LEU A 139 3.38 13.49 -1.59
N PRO A 140 3.15 12.32 -0.98
CA PRO A 140 3.52 11.03 -1.55
C PRO A 140 2.94 10.75 -2.93
N HIS A 141 1.90 11.48 -3.33
CA HIS A 141 1.22 11.38 -4.63
C HIS A 141 1.93 12.18 -5.75
N GLU A 142 2.69 13.22 -5.39
CA GLU A 142 3.32 14.14 -6.35
C GLU A 142 4.60 13.56 -6.95
N GLY A 143 5.34 12.75 -6.17
CA GLY A 143 6.60 12.18 -6.56
C GLY A 143 6.93 10.89 -5.83
N PHE A 144 8.12 10.34 -6.12
CA PHE A 144 8.63 9.17 -5.39
C PHE A 144 9.14 9.56 -4.02
N PHE A 145 8.81 8.72 -3.05
CA PHE A 145 9.35 8.77 -1.69
C PHE A 145 10.04 7.44 -1.38
N ASP A 146 11.20 7.53 -0.74
CA ASP A 146 11.92 6.36 -0.27
C ASP A 146 11.38 5.98 1.11
N TYR A 147 10.78 4.80 1.19
CA TYR A 147 10.32 4.21 2.43
C TYR A 147 11.27 3.11 2.88
N LYS A 148 11.42 3.01 4.17
CA LYS A 148 12.15 1.93 4.82
C LYS A 148 11.48 1.56 6.14
N PHE A 149 11.39 0.28 6.44
CA PHE A 149 11.24 -0.14 7.83
C PHE A 149 12.32 -1.14 8.22
N VAL A 150 12.75 -1.02 9.48
CA VAL A 150 13.71 -1.90 10.12
C VAL A 150 12.96 -2.71 11.17
N TRP A 151 12.80 -4.00 10.91
CA TRP A 151 12.11 -4.93 11.76
C TRP A 151 13.11 -5.78 12.53
N THR A 152 13.11 -5.66 13.85
CA THR A 152 13.96 -6.39 14.79
C THR A 152 13.08 -7.04 15.86
N PRO A 153 13.58 -8.03 16.63
CA PRO A 153 12.83 -8.54 17.78
C PRO A 153 12.34 -7.43 18.71
N GLY A 154 11.02 -7.36 18.89
CA GLY A 154 10.36 -6.39 19.77
C GLY A 154 10.33 -4.93 19.29
N LYS A 155 10.75 -4.62 18.03
CA LYS A 155 10.74 -3.26 17.54
C LYS A 155 10.66 -3.18 16.03
N ILE A 156 9.83 -2.23 15.52
CA ILE A 156 9.81 -1.82 14.11
C ILE A 156 10.01 -0.30 14.07
N GLN A 157 10.95 0.16 13.25
CA GLN A 157 11.21 1.57 13.00
C GLN A 157 10.91 1.90 11.54
N PHE A 158 10.05 2.90 11.31
CA PHE A 158 9.61 3.32 9.98
C PHE A 158 10.29 4.62 9.57
N TYR A 159 10.72 4.70 8.32
CA TYR A 159 11.43 5.86 7.77
C TYR A 159 10.83 6.29 6.44
N ARG A 160 10.86 7.59 6.17
CA ARG A 160 10.53 8.20 4.89
C ARG A 160 11.63 9.18 4.51
N ASN A 161 12.23 9.00 3.32
CA ASN A 161 13.38 9.80 2.84
C ASN A 161 14.50 9.90 3.89
N GLY A 162 14.82 8.79 4.56
CA GLY A 162 15.84 8.70 5.60
C GLY A 162 15.44 9.24 6.99
N VAL A 163 14.29 9.91 7.12
CA VAL A 163 13.79 10.46 8.39
C VAL A 163 12.94 9.41 9.09
N LEU A 164 13.21 9.19 10.39
CA LEU A 164 12.36 8.33 11.25
C LEU A 164 10.98 8.96 11.41
N ILE A 165 9.92 8.23 11.06
CA ILE A 165 8.53 8.70 11.07
C ILE A 165 7.64 7.95 12.07
N GLY A 166 8.10 6.82 12.59
CA GLY A 166 7.38 6.06 13.61
C GLY A 166 8.21 4.93 14.19
N THR A 167 7.83 4.49 15.39
CA THR A 167 8.42 3.32 16.05
C THR A 167 7.32 2.55 16.76
N HIS A 168 7.17 1.27 16.44
CA HIS A 168 6.24 0.35 17.09
C HIS A 168 7.01 -0.63 17.97
N THR A 169 6.52 -0.85 19.20
CA THR A 169 7.13 -1.73 20.19
C THR A 169 6.12 -2.57 20.99
N LYS A 170 4.82 -2.33 20.79
CA LYS A 170 3.75 -3.01 21.52
C LYS A 170 3.16 -4.18 20.76
N VAL A 171 2.98 -4.00 19.44
CA VAL A 171 2.41 -5.01 18.55
C VAL A 171 3.43 -5.28 17.44
N VAL A 172 4.39 -6.18 17.70
CA VAL A 172 5.49 -6.49 16.80
C VAL A 172 5.39 -7.93 16.35
N PRO A 173 5.03 -8.20 15.07
CA PRO A 173 5.06 -9.53 14.48
C PRO A 173 6.41 -10.24 14.65
N THR A 174 6.37 -11.58 14.65
CA THR A 174 7.58 -12.42 14.82
C THR A 174 7.76 -13.43 13.69
N GLU A 175 6.74 -13.63 12.85
CA GLU A 175 6.74 -14.64 11.79
C GLU A 175 7.10 -14.03 10.43
N PRO A 176 7.98 -14.67 9.64
CA PRO A 176 8.26 -14.26 8.27
C PRO A 176 7.00 -14.26 7.39
N ALA A 177 6.86 -13.22 6.57
CA ALA A 177 5.72 -13.04 5.69
C ALA A 177 6.16 -12.60 4.27
N PRO A 178 5.33 -12.83 3.23
CA PRO A 178 5.53 -12.18 1.94
C PRO A 178 5.49 -10.66 2.10
N PHE A 179 6.26 -9.96 1.27
CA PHE A 179 6.13 -8.51 1.11
C PHE A 179 5.22 -8.20 -0.09
N MET A 180 4.36 -7.23 0.06
CA MET A 180 3.31 -6.91 -0.91
C MET A 180 3.30 -5.43 -1.28
N PHE A 181 2.96 -5.17 -2.55
CA PHE A 181 2.51 -3.86 -3.02
C PHE A 181 1.10 -4.01 -3.56
N ASN A 182 0.18 -3.19 -3.07
CA ASN A 182 -1.15 -3.12 -3.64
C ASN A 182 -1.65 -1.69 -3.88
N HIS A 183 -2.52 -1.60 -4.88
CA HIS A 183 -3.26 -0.40 -5.21
C HIS A 183 -4.73 -0.80 -5.34
N TRP A 184 -5.52 -0.42 -4.36
CA TRP A 184 -6.93 -0.82 -4.29
C TRP A 184 -7.88 0.34 -4.04
N GLY A 185 -9.15 0.12 -4.36
CA GLY A 185 -10.18 1.15 -4.30
C GLY A 185 -11.02 1.02 -3.04
N THR A 186 -11.45 2.15 -2.52
CA THR A 186 -12.41 2.26 -1.41
C THR A 186 -13.59 3.14 -1.79
N ASN A 187 -14.67 3.06 -1.01
CA ASN A 187 -15.80 3.97 -1.03
C ASN A 187 -16.21 4.27 0.42
N SER A 188 -15.27 4.81 1.19
CA SER A 188 -15.45 5.09 2.62
C SER A 188 -14.86 6.45 2.95
N ILE A 189 -15.67 7.34 3.52
CA ILE A 189 -15.22 8.66 3.97
C ILE A 189 -14.14 8.58 5.06
N ASN A 190 -14.11 7.48 5.78
CA ASN A 190 -13.19 7.26 6.91
C ASN A 190 -11.91 6.54 6.51
N TRP A 191 -11.82 6.03 5.27
CA TRP A 191 -10.64 5.29 4.80
C TRP A 191 -10.48 5.43 3.29
N GLY A 192 -9.43 6.13 2.87
CA GLY A 192 -9.10 6.37 1.46
C GLY A 192 -10.05 7.32 0.72
N GLY A 193 -11.19 7.69 1.33
CA GLY A 193 -12.19 8.59 0.78
C GLY A 193 -13.28 7.90 -0.05
N LEU A 194 -14.26 8.69 -0.47
CA LEU A 194 -15.31 8.21 -1.38
C LEU A 194 -14.72 7.92 -2.77
N ALA A 195 -15.28 6.92 -3.41
CA ALA A 195 -14.91 6.53 -4.75
C ALA A 195 -15.03 7.70 -5.75
N THR A 196 -14.10 7.75 -6.70
CA THR A 196 -14.14 8.68 -7.83
C THR A 196 -14.18 7.87 -9.12
N PRO A 197 -15.37 7.51 -9.63
CA PRO A 197 -15.51 6.73 -10.86
C PRO A 197 -14.90 7.44 -12.07
N ASP A 198 -14.56 6.63 -13.09
CA ASP A 198 -14.08 7.06 -14.41
C ASP A 198 -12.73 7.82 -14.41
N VAL A 199 -12.00 7.80 -13.28
CA VAL A 199 -10.64 8.31 -13.18
C VAL A 199 -9.67 7.15 -13.02
N ILE A 200 -8.69 7.04 -13.92
CA ILE A 200 -7.59 6.07 -13.81
C ILE A 200 -6.55 6.62 -12.83
N ARG A 201 -6.10 5.79 -11.91
CA ARG A 201 -5.06 6.11 -10.94
C ARG A 201 -3.89 5.16 -11.10
N TYR A 202 -2.71 5.64 -10.78
CA TYR A 202 -1.46 4.95 -10.94
C TYR A 202 -0.65 5.00 -9.65
N MET A 203 -0.21 3.85 -9.18
CA MET A 203 0.83 3.70 -8.16
C MET A 203 2.10 3.24 -8.87
N TRP A 204 3.24 3.85 -8.56
CA TRP A 204 4.51 3.52 -9.18
C TRP A 204 5.52 3.06 -8.15
N VAL A 205 6.24 1.96 -8.45
CA VAL A 205 7.27 1.40 -7.57
C VAL A 205 8.57 1.22 -8.37
N LYS A 206 9.68 1.83 -7.91
CA LYS A 206 10.97 1.76 -8.60
C LYS A 206 11.79 0.55 -8.21
N ASN A 207 11.84 0.22 -6.93
CA ASN A 207 12.68 -0.84 -6.39
C ASN A 207 12.05 -1.48 -5.15
N PHE A 208 12.57 -2.62 -4.81
CA PHE A 208 12.38 -3.27 -3.52
C PHE A 208 13.67 -4.00 -3.16
N ARG A 209 14.16 -3.81 -1.95
CA ARG A 209 15.31 -4.52 -1.39
C ARG A 209 15.00 -4.98 0.03
N PHE A 210 15.31 -6.25 0.29
CA PHE A 210 15.35 -6.82 1.63
C PHE A 210 16.80 -7.13 2.00
N THR A 211 17.20 -6.75 3.22
CA THR A 211 18.48 -7.11 3.83
C THR A 211 18.17 -7.78 5.16
N PRO A 212 18.51 -9.08 5.34
CA PRO A 212 18.27 -9.77 6.61
C PRO A 212 19.05 -9.13 7.75
N LEU A 213 18.56 -9.35 8.99
CA LEU A 213 19.22 -8.90 10.23
C LEU A 213 20.54 -9.64 10.45
#